data_ea662c96d4d6a1ae2283d3da5c54ba06
#
_entry.id   ea662c96d4d6a1ae2283d3da5c54ba06
#
_cell.length_a   1.000
_cell.length_b   1.000
_cell.length_c   1.000
_cell.angle_alpha   90.00
_cell.angle_beta   90.00
_cell.angle_gamma   90.00
#
_symmetry.space_group_name_H-M   'P 1'
#
loop_
_entity.id
_entity.type
_entity.pdbx_description
1 polymer ?
#
loop_
_entity_poly.entity_id
_entity_poly.type
_entity_poly.pdbx_seq_one_letter_code
_entity_poly.pdbx_strand_id
1 'polypeptide(L)'
;MRTLSQIKEKSAARLSRLHPVVLAAATALIERCYKRNIPILITQGLRTIAEQDALYAQGRTKPGAVVTNARGGYSYHNYGLAVDFALLLPNGSSVSWDMFRDGNNNLIADWQEVVQEAKALGFEWGGEWASFKDYPHFQMTFGLTLTQLRAGTKPSKAAMEAIYSMITPKEEQNLNSDVMAVIKVNGIKVADGVLEKGITYVPVRVIAEALGARVGYDSATRTVDITSTR
;
A
#
# COMPACT_ATOMS: atom_id res chain seq x y z
N MET A 1 -3.74 -20.67 6.92
CA MET A 1 -3.89 -19.28 6.37
C MET A 1 -3.06 -19.16 5.10
N ARG A 2 -3.47 -18.38 4.10
CA ARG A 2 -2.64 -18.10 2.91
C ARG A 2 -1.48 -17.18 3.25
N THR A 3 -0.38 -17.30 2.49
CA THR A 3 0.73 -16.36 2.59
C THR A 3 0.36 -15.01 1.96
N LEU A 4 1.05 -13.94 2.33
CA LEU A 4 0.85 -12.60 1.76
C LEU A 4 0.98 -12.63 0.21
N SER A 5 1.96 -13.36 -0.32
CA SER A 5 2.14 -13.52 -1.77
C SER A 5 0.92 -14.13 -2.45
N GLN A 6 0.36 -15.20 -1.88
CA GLN A 6 -0.86 -15.84 -2.41
C GLN A 6 -2.09 -14.94 -2.37
N ILE A 7 -2.20 -14.06 -1.34
CA ILE A 7 -3.30 -13.09 -1.23
C ILE A 7 -3.15 -12.00 -2.29
N LYS A 8 -1.94 -11.49 -2.49
CA LYS A 8 -1.65 -10.52 -3.56
C LYS A 8 -1.93 -11.09 -4.93
N GLU A 9 -1.53 -12.32 -5.21
CA GLU A 9 -1.81 -13.02 -6.46
C GLU A 9 -3.33 -13.15 -6.72
N LYS A 10 -4.12 -13.51 -5.71
CA LYS A 10 -5.58 -13.57 -5.82
C LYS A 10 -6.22 -12.22 -6.13
N SER A 11 -5.65 -11.13 -5.66
CA SER A 11 -6.11 -9.76 -5.91
C SER A 11 -5.58 -9.17 -7.21
N ALA A 12 -4.53 -9.76 -7.81
CA ALA A 12 -3.75 -9.16 -8.89
C ALA A 12 -4.59 -8.74 -10.11
N ALA A 13 -5.55 -9.59 -10.54
CA ALA A 13 -6.42 -9.28 -11.68
C ALA A 13 -7.29 -8.04 -11.43
N ARG A 14 -7.70 -7.78 -10.18
CA ARG A 14 -8.49 -6.61 -9.80
C ARG A 14 -7.65 -5.36 -9.64
N LEU A 15 -6.36 -5.53 -9.34
CA LEU A 15 -5.40 -4.45 -9.14
C LEU A 15 -4.76 -3.96 -10.46
N SER A 16 -4.65 -4.83 -11.48
CA SER A 16 -3.79 -4.63 -12.66
C SER A 16 -4.10 -3.39 -13.52
N ARG A 17 -5.30 -2.83 -13.43
CA ARG A 17 -5.75 -1.70 -14.25
C ARG A 17 -6.13 -0.47 -13.43
N LEU A 18 -5.72 -0.42 -12.18
CA LEU A 18 -5.92 0.75 -11.32
C LEU A 18 -4.97 1.89 -11.68
N HIS A 19 -5.34 3.10 -11.28
CA HIS A 19 -4.41 4.22 -11.28
C HIS A 19 -3.16 3.87 -10.42
N PRO A 20 -1.92 4.19 -10.85
CA PRO A 20 -0.70 3.74 -10.16
C PRO A 20 -0.67 4.01 -8.65
N VAL A 21 -1.12 5.19 -8.22
CA VAL A 21 -1.20 5.55 -6.79
C VAL A 21 -2.21 4.67 -6.05
N VAL A 22 -3.38 4.41 -6.65
CA VAL A 22 -4.42 3.55 -6.07
C VAL A 22 -3.96 2.10 -5.99
N LEU A 23 -3.24 1.62 -7.02
CA LEU A 23 -2.58 0.32 -7.01
C LEU A 23 -1.60 0.19 -5.83
N ALA A 24 -0.72 1.20 -5.65
CA ALA A 24 0.25 1.21 -4.57
C ALA A 24 -0.45 1.21 -3.20
N ALA A 25 -1.46 2.07 -3.01
CA ALA A 25 -2.21 2.15 -1.76
C ALA A 25 -3.01 0.87 -1.46
N ALA A 26 -3.68 0.28 -2.45
CA ALA A 26 -4.41 -0.97 -2.27
C ALA A 26 -3.48 -2.16 -1.96
N THR A 27 -2.28 -2.16 -2.55
CA THR A 27 -1.24 -3.15 -2.22
C THR A 27 -0.75 -2.97 -0.78
N ALA A 28 -0.47 -1.74 -0.37
CA ALA A 28 -0.08 -1.43 1.01
C ALA A 28 -1.20 -1.76 2.01
N LEU A 29 -2.47 -1.55 1.65
CA LEU A 29 -3.61 -1.94 2.48
C LEU A 29 -3.64 -3.44 2.73
N ILE A 30 -3.48 -4.27 1.69
CA ILE A 30 -3.38 -5.74 1.83
C ILE A 30 -2.24 -6.11 2.79
N GLU A 31 -1.08 -5.47 2.67
CA GLU A 31 0.10 -5.75 3.50
C GLU A 31 -0.11 -5.35 4.96
N ARG A 32 -0.67 -4.14 5.21
CA ARG A 32 -0.93 -3.64 6.56
C ARG A 32 -1.98 -4.50 7.26
N CYS A 33 -3.07 -4.83 6.60
CA CYS A 33 -4.11 -5.72 7.14
C CYS A 33 -3.57 -7.14 7.42
N TYR A 34 -2.73 -7.68 6.52
CA TYR A 34 -2.10 -8.99 6.73
C TYR A 34 -1.20 -9.01 7.98
N LYS A 35 -0.41 -7.96 8.21
CA LYS A 35 0.42 -7.80 9.42
C LYS A 35 -0.41 -7.78 10.73
N ARG A 36 -1.67 -7.36 10.65
CA ARG A 36 -2.63 -7.35 11.77
C ARG A 36 -3.41 -8.66 11.90
N ASN A 37 -3.06 -9.69 11.13
CA ASN A 37 -3.82 -10.96 11.01
C ASN A 37 -5.25 -10.77 10.45
N ILE A 38 -5.48 -9.76 9.65
CA ILE A 38 -6.74 -9.49 8.96
C ILE A 38 -6.50 -9.63 7.45
N PRO A 39 -6.45 -10.84 6.89
CA PRO A 39 -6.29 -11.00 5.45
C PRO A 39 -7.53 -10.49 4.72
N ILE A 40 -7.31 -9.70 3.67
CA ILE A 40 -8.36 -9.17 2.79
C ILE A 40 -8.12 -9.55 1.34
N LEU A 41 -9.18 -9.57 0.52
CA LEU A 41 -9.08 -9.63 -0.94
C LEU A 41 -9.66 -8.36 -1.53
N ILE A 42 -9.03 -7.85 -2.59
CA ILE A 42 -9.65 -6.87 -3.47
C ILE A 42 -10.57 -7.64 -4.41
N THR A 43 -11.87 -7.37 -4.30
CA THR A 43 -12.93 -8.08 -5.03
C THR A 43 -13.33 -7.37 -6.31
N GLN A 44 -13.13 -6.05 -6.38
CA GLN A 44 -13.37 -5.22 -7.56
C GLN A 44 -12.31 -4.11 -7.66
N GLY A 45 -11.88 -3.79 -8.88
CA GLY A 45 -11.00 -2.67 -9.21
C GLY A 45 -11.61 -1.84 -10.34
N LEU A 46 -10.84 -1.63 -11.44
CA LEU A 46 -11.36 -0.94 -12.61
C LEU A 46 -12.62 -1.65 -13.14
N ARG A 47 -13.65 -0.87 -13.41
CA ARG A 47 -14.91 -1.30 -14.05
C ARG A 47 -15.09 -0.51 -15.34
N THR A 48 -15.33 -1.18 -16.45
CA THR A 48 -15.65 -0.52 -17.71
C THR A 48 -17.00 0.20 -17.66
N ILE A 49 -17.22 1.14 -18.56
CA ILE A 49 -18.50 1.84 -18.70
C ILE A 49 -19.65 0.83 -18.92
N ALA A 50 -19.44 -0.16 -19.80
CA ALA A 50 -20.43 -1.18 -20.10
C ALA A 50 -20.77 -2.08 -18.89
N GLU A 51 -19.77 -2.48 -18.11
CA GLU A 51 -19.96 -3.24 -16.87
C GLU A 51 -20.75 -2.41 -15.85
N GLN A 52 -20.45 -1.12 -15.71
CA GLN A 52 -21.18 -0.22 -14.82
C GLN A 52 -22.63 -0.05 -15.24
N ASP A 53 -22.91 0.10 -16.54
CA ASP A 53 -24.28 0.21 -17.08
C ASP A 53 -25.04 -1.10 -16.89
N ALA A 54 -24.38 -2.25 -17.02
CA ALA A 54 -25.01 -3.54 -16.74
C ALA A 54 -25.42 -3.68 -15.26
N LEU A 55 -24.56 -3.23 -14.33
CA LEU A 55 -24.90 -3.19 -12.90
C LEU A 55 -26.03 -2.20 -12.60
N TYR A 56 -26.02 -1.03 -13.24
CA TYR A 56 -27.09 -0.03 -13.10
C TYR A 56 -28.45 -0.55 -13.60
N ALA A 57 -28.45 -1.36 -14.67
CA ALA A 57 -29.65 -1.95 -15.21
C ALA A 57 -30.28 -3.01 -14.28
N GLN A 58 -29.46 -3.65 -13.42
CA GLN A 58 -29.94 -4.66 -12.46
C GLN A 58 -30.93 -4.03 -11.46
N GLY A 59 -32.06 -4.68 -11.26
CA GLY A 59 -33.16 -4.18 -10.41
C GLY A 59 -33.94 -3.01 -10.99
N ARG A 60 -33.65 -2.59 -12.27
CA ARG A 60 -34.39 -1.54 -12.99
C ARG A 60 -34.94 -2.04 -14.30
N THR A 61 -34.10 -2.37 -15.25
CA THR A 61 -34.49 -2.91 -16.58
C THR A 61 -34.09 -4.37 -16.74
N LYS A 62 -33.34 -4.92 -15.80
CA LYS A 62 -32.98 -6.34 -15.69
C LYS A 62 -33.37 -6.88 -14.32
N PRO A 63 -33.67 -8.19 -14.19
CA PRO A 63 -33.97 -8.83 -12.91
C PRO A 63 -32.86 -8.64 -11.89
N GLY A 64 -33.20 -8.70 -10.59
CA GLY A 64 -32.29 -8.64 -9.47
C GLY A 64 -32.56 -7.45 -8.56
N ALA A 65 -31.74 -7.31 -7.49
CA ALA A 65 -31.81 -6.15 -6.61
C ALA A 65 -30.97 -4.98 -7.20
N VAL A 66 -31.35 -3.74 -6.84
CA VAL A 66 -30.55 -2.55 -7.17
C VAL A 66 -29.22 -2.61 -6.39
N VAL A 67 -28.12 -2.68 -7.10
CA VAL A 67 -26.76 -2.82 -6.50
C VAL A 67 -25.91 -1.55 -6.65
N THR A 68 -26.34 -0.59 -7.46
CA THR A 68 -25.67 0.70 -7.63
C THR A 68 -26.63 1.78 -8.11
N ASN A 69 -26.37 3.03 -7.71
CA ASN A 69 -27.08 4.20 -8.26
C ASN A 69 -26.26 4.91 -9.36
N ALA A 70 -25.03 4.46 -9.61
CA ALA A 70 -24.14 5.07 -10.61
C ALA A 70 -24.30 4.40 -11.98
N ARG A 71 -24.56 5.21 -13.03
CA ARG A 71 -24.46 4.80 -14.44
C ARG A 71 -23.01 4.73 -14.88
N GLY A 72 -22.76 4.21 -16.08
CA GLY A 72 -21.45 4.25 -16.72
C GLY A 72 -20.86 5.65 -16.78
N GLY A 73 -19.62 5.81 -16.36
CA GLY A 73 -18.91 7.08 -16.22
C GLY A 73 -19.24 7.88 -14.94
N TYR A 74 -20.10 7.37 -14.07
CA TYR A 74 -20.49 8.02 -12.81
C TYR A 74 -20.04 7.23 -11.57
N SER A 75 -18.98 6.46 -11.69
CA SER A 75 -18.34 5.74 -10.60
C SER A 75 -16.82 5.94 -10.69
N TYR A 76 -16.12 6.11 -9.55
CA TYR A 76 -14.67 6.19 -9.51
C TYR A 76 -14.01 4.89 -9.95
N HIS A 77 -14.69 3.75 -9.89
CA HIS A 77 -14.24 2.50 -10.53
C HIS A 77 -13.99 2.64 -12.03
N ASN A 78 -14.75 3.50 -12.73
CA ASN A 78 -14.59 3.68 -14.18
C ASN A 78 -13.27 4.37 -14.56
N TYR A 79 -12.59 4.97 -13.58
CA TYR A 79 -11.32 5.68 -13.74
C TYR A 79 -10.15 4.96 -13.06
N GLY A 80 -10.38 3.77 -12.52
CA GLY A 80 -9.39 3.03 -11.74
C GLY A 80 -9.02 3.71 -10.41
N LEU A 81 -9.94 4.52 -9.87
CA LEU A 81 -9.75 5.30 -8.66
C LEU A 81 -10.50 4.71 -7.45
N ALA A 82 -11.08 3.53 -7.58
CA ALA A 82 -11.80 2.85 -6.51
C ALA A 82 -11.51 1.35 -6.51
N VAL A 83 -11.63 0.75 -5.31
CA VAL A 83 -11.55 -0.70 -5.08
C VAL A 83 -12.64 -1.10 -4.09
N ASP A 84 -13.15 -2.34 -4.25
CA ASP A 84 -13.97 -3.00 -3.25
C ASP A 84 -13.16 -4.13 -2.61
N PHE A 85 -13.38 -4.38 -1.31
CA PHE A 85 -12.69 -5.42 -0.57
C PHE A 85 -13.66 -6.36 0.15
N ALA A 86 -13.16 -7.51 0.59
CA ALA A 86 -13.81 -8.39 1.54
C ALA A 86 -12.77 -9.03 2.46
N LEU A 87 -13.19 -9.45 3.67
CA LEU A 87 -12.35 -10.21 4.58
C LEU A 87 -12.14 -11.62 4.03
N LEU A 88 -10.89 -12.08 3.94
CA LEU A 88 -10.57 -13.44 3.52
C LEU A 88 -10.64 -14.38 4.71
N LEU A 89 -11.45 -15.43 4.61
CA LEU A 89 -11.58 -16.43 5.68
C LEU A 89 -10.32 -17.33 5.78
N PRO A 90 -10.09 -17.96 6.96
CA PRO A 90 -8.92 -18.82 7.20
C PRO A 90 -8.72 -19.96 6.22
N ASN A 91 -9.81 -20.45 5.57
CA ASN A 91 -9.74 -21.47 4.51
C ASN A 91 -9.03 -20.97 3.24
N GLY A 92 -8.80 -19.64 3.15
CA GLY A 92 -8.08 -19.00 2.04
C GLY A 92 -8.80 -19.02 0.69
N SER A 93 -10.09 -19.38 0.64
CA SER A 93 -10.90 -19.45 -0.58
C SER A 93 -12.20 -18.67 -0.48
N SER A 94 -12.82 -18.61 0.68
CA SER A 94 -14.07 -17.91 0.92
C SER A 94 -13.82 -16.54 1.53
N VAL A 95 -14.76 -15.61 1.31
CA VAL A 95 -14.73 -14.27 1.91
C VAL A 95 -15.90 -14.10 2.87
N SER A 96 -15.77 -13.16 3.80
CA SER A 96 -16.82 -12.71 4.71
C SER A 96 -17.13 -11.24 4.46
N TRP A 97 -18.40 -10.92 4.47
CA TRP A 97 -18.95 -9.57 4.43
C TRP A 97 -19.51 -9.14 5.79
N ASP A 98 -19.22 -9.93 6.83
CA ASP A 98 -19.63 -9.65 8.19
C ASP A 98 -18.79 -8.52 8.78
N MET A 99 -19.42 -7.38 8.99
CA MET A 99 -18.81 -6.15 9.50
C MET A 99 -18.48 -6.21 11.00
N PHE A 100 -18.98 -7.23 11.72
CA PHE A 100 -18.78 -7.39 13.15
C PHE A 100 -17.78 -8.52 13.48
N ARG A 101 -17.30 -9.20 12.45
CA ARG A 101 -16.30 -10.26 12.62
C ARG A 101 -15.04 -9.71 13.31
N ASP A 102 -14.60 -10.39 14.35
CA ASP A 102 -13.29 -10.25 15.00
C ASP A 102 -12.51 -11.57 14.79
N GLY A 103 -11.76 -11.65 13.72
CA GLY A 103 -11.02 -12.84 13.32
C GLY A 103 -9.61 -12.91 13.88
N ASN A 104 -9.07 -11.77 14.31
CA ASN A 104 -7.76 -11.66 14.97
C ASN A 104 -7.86 -11.69 16.51
N ASN A 105 -9.08 -11.71 17.08
CA ASN A 105 -9.42 -11.80 18.49
C ASN A 105 -8.85 -10.65 19.34
N ASN A 106 -8.92 -9.42 18.84
CA ASN A 106 -8.45 -8.24 19.56
C ASN A 106 -9.59 -7.35 20.11
N LEU A 107 -10.85 -7.83 20.05
CA LEU A 107 -12.08 -7.17 20.46
C LEU A 107 -12.48 -5.95 19.60
N ILE A 108 -11.86 -5.78 18.45
CA ILE A 108 -12.21 -4.78 17.44
C ILE A 108 -12.68 -5.52 16.19
N ALA A 109 -13.75 -5.06 15.57
CA ALA A 109 -14.20 -5.66 14.32
C ALA A 109 -13.14 -5.50 13.22
N ASP A 110 -12.73 -6.61 12.58
CA ASP A 110 -11.76 -6.65 11.48
C ASP A 110 -12.06 -5.58 10.40
N TRP A 111 -13.35 -5.41 10.09
CA TRP A 111 -13.81 -4.44 9.09
C TRP A 111 -13.42 -3.00 9.45
N GLN A 112 -13.59 -2.61 10.72
CA GLN A 112 -13.22 -1.28 11.18
C GLN A 112 -11.72 -1.06 11.13
N GLU A 113 -10.92 -2.06 11.45
CA GLU A 113 -9.47 -1.99 11.36
C GLU A 113 -9.02 -1.81 9.90
N VAL A 114 -9.64 -2.53 8.94
CA VAL A 114 -9.38 -2.34 7.51
C VAL A 114 -9.74 -0.92 7.07
N VAL A 115 -10.87 -0.38 7.52
CA VAL A 115 -11.29 1.01 7.22
C VAL A 115 -10.28 2.02 7.77
N GLN A 116 -9.79 1.83 9.00
CA GLN A 116 -8.76 2.71 9.58
C GLN A 116 -7.47 2.70 8.76
N GLU A 117 -6.98 1.51 8.37
CA GLU A 117 -5.79 1.40 7.52
C GLU A 117 -5.99 2.01 6.13
N ALA A 118 -7.16 1.82 5.51
CA ALA A 118 -7.49 2.42 4.22
C ALA A 118 -7.50 3.96 4.30
N LYS A 119 -8.13 4.53 5.33
CA LYS A 119 -8.14 5.99 5.55
C LYS A 119 -6.75 6.54 5.80
N ALA A 120 -5.91 5.82 6.53
CA ALA A 120 -4.50 6.18 6.75
C ALA A 120 -3.66 6.15 5.46
N LEU A 121 -4.12 5.44 4.43
CA LEU A 121 -3.53 5.38 3.08
C LEU A 121 -4.16 6.37 2.10
N GLY A 122 -5.07 7.25 2.57
CA GLY A 122 -5.69 8.30 1.76
C GLY A 122 -6.97 7.88 1.04
N PHE A 123 -7.56 6.72 1.36
CA PHE A 123 -8.87 6.34 0.84
C PHE A 123 -10.01 7.03 1.58
N GLU A 124 -11.05 7.39 0.85
CA GLU A 124 -12.39 7.69 1.35
C GLU A 124 -13.20 6.39 1.42
N TRP A 125 -14.06 6.23 2.44
CA TRP A 125 -14.86 5.03 2.63
C TRP A 125 -16.33 5.24 2.28
N GLY A 126 -16.90 4.38 1.47
CA GLY A 126 -18.32 4.43 1.07
C GLY A 126 -19.32 4.19 2.21
N GLY A 127 -18.87 3.59 3.33
CA GLY A 127 -19.70 3.42 4.53
C GLY A 127 -20.01 4.73 5.27
N GLU A 128 -19.29 5.83 4.98
CA GLU A 128 -19.56 7.17 5.53
C GLU A 128 -20.50 8.02 4.67
N TRP A 129 -20.92 7.53 3.51
CA TRP A 129 -21.85 8.31 2.67
C TRP A 129 -23.20 8.51 3.36
N ALA A 130 -23.77 9.69 3.18
CA ALA A 130 -25.06 10.05 3.79
C ALA A 130 -26.23 9.21 3.26
N SER A 131 -26.14 8.79 1.98
CA SER A 131 -27.13 7.93 1.34
C SER A 131 -26.46 6.83 0.56
N PHE A 132 -27.11 5.68 0.42
CA PHE A 132 -26.64 4.52 -0.30
C PHE A 132 -25.22 4.10 0.14
N LYS A 133 -25.08 3.77 1.43
CA LYS A 133 -23.82 3.33 2.01
C LYS A 133 -23.29 2.09 1.30
N ASP A 134 -22.02 2.14 0.91
CA ASP A 134 -21.30 1.05 0.26
C ASP A 134 -20.11 0.64 1.12
N TYR A 135 -20.33 -0.33 1.98
CA TYR A 135 -19.34 -0.72 2.99
C TYR A 135 -18.06 -1.33 2.42
N PRO A 136 -18.09 -2.14 1.34
CA PRO A 136 -16.88 -2.64 0.68
C PRO A 136 -16.03 -1.57 0.01
N HIS A 137 -16.61 -0.42 -0.33
CA HIS A 137 -16.07 0.54 -1.27
C HIS A 137 -15.03 1.49 -0.64
N PHE A 138 -13.87 1.58 -1.28
CA PHE A 138 -12.86 2.61 -1.06
C PHE A 138 -12.54 3.35 -2.34
N GLN A 139 -12.37 4.67 -2.27
CA GLN A 139 -12.02 5.50 -3.43
C GLN A 139 -10.97 6.54 -3.09
N MET A 140 -10.22 6.99 -4.10
CA MET A 140 -9.33 8.15 -4.03
C MET A 140 -9.79 9.19 -5.05
N THR A 141 -10.39 10.26 -4.58
CA THR A 141 -10.91 11.31 -5.47
C THR A 141 -9.82 12.25 -5.98
N PHE A 142 -8.69 12.38 -5.27
CA PHE A 142 -7.66 13.40 -5.52
C PHE A 142 -8.22 14.82 -5.60
N GLY A 143 -9.37 15.08 -4.96
CA GLY A 143 -10.08 16.34 -5.03
C GLY A 143 -10.86 16.54 -6.35
N LEU A 144 -10.94 15.53 -7.23
CA LEU A 144 -11.66 15.60 -8.50
C LEU A 144 -13.08 15.05 -8.36
N THR A 145 -14.03 15.79 -8.94
CA THR A 145 -15.41 15.33 -9.13
C THR A 145 -15.51 14.39 -10.33
N LEU A 146 -16.55 13.55 -10.34
CA LEU A 146 -16.87 12.70 -11.50
C LEU A 146 -17.10 13.51 -12.79
N THR A 147 -17.62 14.74 -12.67
CA THR A 147 -17.78 15.64 -13.82
C THR A 147 -16.41 16.02 -14.43
N GLN A 148 -15.42 16.35 -13.59
CA GLN A 148 -14.08 16.67 -14.05
C GLN A 148 -13.38 15.43 -14.65
N LEU A 149 -13.52 14.27 -14.03
CA LEU A 149 -12.98 13.00 -14.56
C LEU A 149 -13.60 12.66 -15.92
N ARG A 150 -14.91 12.84 -16.10
CA ARG A 150 -15.61 12.65 -17.38
C ARG A 150 -15.13 13.64 -18.46
N ALA A 151 -14.76 14.86 -18.06
CA ALA A 151 -14.16 15.86 -18.94
C ALA A 151 -12.67 15.57 -19.25
N GLY A 152 -12.09 14.47 -18.72
CA GLY A 152 -10.71 14.06 -18.97
C GLY A 152 -9.67 14.67 -18.02
N THR A 153 -10.10 15.40 -16.97
CA THR A 153 -9.19 15.91 -15.93
C THR A 153 -8.52 14.74 -15.20
N LYS A 154 -7.22 14.86 -14.97
CA LYS A 154 -6.42 13.85 -14.27
C LYS A 154 -5.95 14.38 -12.91
N PRO A 155 -5.64 13.48 -11.94
CA PRO A 155 -5.01 13.87 -10.67
C PRO A 155 -3.75 14.73 -10.89
N SER A 156 -3.60 15.78 -10.09
CA SER A 156 -2.39 16.60 -10.12
C SER A 156 -1.20 15.85 -9.52
N LYS A 157 0.02 16.23 -9.94
CA LYS A 157 1.26 15.66 -9.40
C LYS A 157 1.32 15.83 -7.88
N ALA A 158 0.98 17.01 -7.36
CA ALA A 158 0.99 17.30 -5.93
C ALA A 158 0.01 16.41 -5.14
N ALA A 159 -1.22 16.18 -5.68
CA ALA A 159 -2.19 15.29 -5.03
C ALA A 159 -1.71 13.83 -5.03
N MET A 160 -1.05 13.37 -6.08
CA MET A 160 -0.45 12.04 -6.13
C MET A 160 0.71 11.87 -5.15
N GLU A 161 1.61 12.86 -5.07
CA GLU A 161 2.75 12.87 -4.14
C GLU A 161 2.29 12.87 -2.67
N ALA A 162 1.23 13.61 -2.35
CA ALA A 162 0.65 13.61 -1.01
C ALA A 162 0.20 12.18 -0.59
N ILE A 163 -0.44 11.43 -1.48
CA ILE A 163 -0.83 10.04 -1.19
C ILE A 163 0.40 9.13 -1.12
N TYR A 164 1.37 9.26 -2.02
CA TYR A 164 2.60 8.44 -1.93
C TYR A 164 3.31 8.63 -0.58
N SER A 165 3.32 9.84 -0.02
CA SER A 165 3.89 10.11 1.30
C SER A 165 3.16 9.39 2.45
N MET A 166 1.88 9.05 2.29
CA MET A 166 1.11 8.26 3.27
C MET A 166 1.37 6.76 3.13
N ILE A 167 1.67 6.31 1.91
CA ILE A 167 1.94 4.89 1.60
C ILE A 167 3.32 4.50 2.08
N THR A 168 4.32 5.34 1.82
CA THR A 168 5.71 5.09 2.20
C THR A 168 5.84 5.17 3.72
N PRO A 169 6.33 4.13 4.40
CA PRO A 169 6.59 4.19 5.83
C PRO A 169 7.47 5.39 6.18
N LYS A 170 7.18 6.07 7.29
CA LYS A 170 8.04 7.20 7.76
C LYS A 170 9.52 6.81 7.91
N GLU A 171 9.79 5.54 8.16
CA GLU A 171 11.13 4.98 8.21
C GLU A 171 11.83 4.99 6.83
N GLU A 172 11.10 4.71 5.74
CA GLU A 172 11.64 4.80 4.37
C GLU A 172 11.71 6.24 3.84
N GLN A 173 10.84 7.14 4.34
CA GLN A 173 10.95 8.58 4.03
C GLN A 173 12.21 9.20 4.65
N ASN A 174 12.68 8.68 5.79
CA ASN A 174 13.96 9.07 6.37
C ASN A 174 15.17 8.39 5.70
N LEU A 175 14.97 7.28 4.97
CA LEU A 175 16.01 6.61 4.19
C LEU A 175 16.35 7.35 2.88
N ASN A 176 15.44 8.18 2.34
CA ASN A 176 15.71 9.03 1.18
C ASN A 176 16.31 10.41 1.53
N SER A 177 16.47 10.74 2.79
CA SER A 177 17.43 11.71 3.25
C SER A 177 18.66 10.93 3.78
N ASP A 178 19.44 10.33 2.88
CA ASP A 178 20.79 9.89 3.18
C ASP A 178 21.54 11.09 3.76
N VAL A 179 21.54 11.19 5.10
CA VAL A 179 22.44 12.12 5.77
C VAL A 179 23.82 11.52 5.56
N MET A 180 24.46 11.94 4.47
CA MET A 180 25.82 11.55 4.15
C MET A 180 26.73 12.05 5.25
N ALA A 181 27.30 11.15 6.01
CA ALA A 181 28.31 11.45 7.00
C ALA A 181 29.67 11.42 6.33
N VAL A 182 30.41 12.54 6.38
CA VAL A 182 31.80 12.55 5.91
C VAL A 182 32.68 11.88 6.97
N ILE A 183 33.30 10.76 6.62
CA ILE A 183 34.19 10.01 7.51
C ILE A 183 35.62 10.47 7.33
N LYS A 184 36.21 10.90 8.44
CA LYS A 184 37.62 11.34 8.47
C LYS A 184 38.42 10.46 9.43
N VAL A 185 39.62 10.07 9.01
CA VAL A 185 40.63 9.44 9.85
C VAL A 185 41.83 10.40 9.93
N ASN A 186 42.22 10.77 11.15
CA ASN A 186 43.29 11.74 11.40
C ASN A 186 43.11 13.07 10.63
N GLY A 187 41.83 13.54 10.51
CA GLY A 187 41.48 14.78 9.82
C GLY A 187 41.34 14.66 8.29
N ILE A 188 41.76 13.56 7.69
CA ILE A 188 41.68 13.32 6.22
C ILE A 188 40.39 12.57 5.91
N LYS A 189 39.62 13.07 4.91
CA LYS A 189 38.42 12.35 4.41
C LYS A 189 38.84 11.03 3.77
N VAL A 190 38.28 9.91 4.24
CA VAL A 190 38.57 8.56 3.75
C VAL A 190 37.38 7.90 3.08
N ALA A 191 36.15 8.25 3.49
CA ALA A 191 34.92 7.70 2.92
C ALA A 191 33.73 8.64 3.18
N ASP A 192 32.60 8.34 2.53
CA ASP A 192 31.28 8.78 2.93
C ASP A 192 30.56 7.60 3.61
N GLY A 193 29.82 7.87 4.66
CA GLY A 193 28.99 6.93 5.40
C GLY A 193 27.53 7.33 5.34
N VAL A 194 26.64 6.47 5.81
CA VAL A 194 25.19 6.71 5.93
C VAL A 194 24.84 6.75 7.40
N LEU A 195 24.17 7.83 7.85
CA LEU A 195 23.63 7.93 9.20
C LEU A 195 22.17 7.44 9.20
N GLU A 196 21.90 6.33 9.86
CA GLU A 196 20.58 5.74 10.02
C GLU A 196 20.29 5.49 11.50
N LYS A 197 19.15 6.02 12.00
CA LYS A 197 18.68 5.81 13.40
C LYS A 197 19.76 6.08 14.47
N GLY A 198 20.61 7.08 14.25
CA GLY A 198 21.70 7.41 15.17
C GLY A 198 22.94 6.50 15.05
N ILE A 199 22.96 5.57 14.11
CA ILE A 199 24.07 4.68 13.78
C ILE A 199 24.67 5.13 12.45
N THR A 200 26.00 5.34 12.43
CA THR A 200 26.70 5.64 11.18
C THR A 200 27.25 4.36 10.56
N TYR A 201 26.74 3.98 9.41
CA TYR A 201 27.22 2.86 8.62
C TYR A 201 28.36 3.33 7.73
N VAL A 202 29.49 2.63 7.77
CA VAL A 202 30.71 3.01 7.06
C VAL A 202 31.34 1.82 6.35
N PRO A 203 32.06 2.03 5.22
CA PRO A 203 32.84 0.98 4.58
C PRO A 203 33.98 0.53 5.50
N VAL A 204 33.78 -0.55 6.25
CA VAL A 204 34.73 -1.00 7.31
C VAL A 204 36.15 -1.19 6.79
N ARG A 205 36.34 -1.70 5.56
CA ARG A 205 37.65 -1.88 4.95
C ARG A 205 38.42 -0.57 4.85
N VAL A 206 37.78 0.47 4.31
CA VAL A 206 38.42 1.80 4.10
C VAL A 206 38.87 2.42 5.43
N ILE A 207 38.04 2.27 6.48
CA ILE A 207 38.34 2.80 7.81
C ILE A 207 39.49 2.00 8.44
N ALA A 208 39.42 0.67 8.39
CA ALA A 208 40.45 -0.19 8.99
C ALA A 208 41.80 -0.01 8.31
N GLU A 209 41.86 0.03 6.99
CA GLU A 209 43.09 0.26 6.22
C GLU A 209 43.68 1.65 6.48
N ALA A 210 42.82 2.70 6.59
CA ALA A 210 43.27 4.06 6.94
C ALA A 210 43.86 4.14 8.37
N LEU A 211 43.48 3.20 9.25
CA LEU A 211 44.05 3.04 10.60
C LEU A 211 45.24 2.06 10.65
N GLY A 212 45.67 1.53 9.50
CA GLY A 212 46.82 0.62 9.41
C GLY A 212 46.48 -0.84 9.70
N ALA A 213 45.22 -1.23 9.65
CA ALA A 213 44.79 -2.62 9.80
C ALA A 213 44.55 -3.31 8.44
N ARG A 214 44.57 -4.65 8.44
CA ARG A 214 44.18 -5.48 7.28
C ARG A 214 42.78 -6.00 7.48
N VAL A 215 41.99 -6.11 6.39
CA VAL A 215 40.63 -6.59 6.43
C VAL A 215 40.48 -7.82 5.51
N GLY A 216 40.19 -8.95 6.12
CA GLY A 216 39.76 -10.20 5.45
C GLY A 216 38.24 -10.34 5.42
N TYR A 217 37.73 -11.09 4.46
CA TYR A 217 36.33 -11.52 4.43
C TYR A 217 36.26 -13.00 4.07
N ASP A 218 35.61 -13.77 4.96
CA ASP A 218 35.27 -15.18 4.72
C ASP A 218 33.82 -15.29 4.27
N SER A 219 33.61 -15.66 3.02
CA SER A 219 32.28 -15.81 2.43
C SER A 219 31.50 -17.01 2.94
N ALA A 220 32.19 -18.07 3.41
CA ALA A 220 31.53 -19.28 3.91
C ALA A 220 30.91 -19.04 5.30
N THR A 221 31.63 -18.32 6.17
CA THR A 221 31.18 -17.97 7.52
C THR A 221 30.53 -16.59 7.59
N ARG A 222 30.59 -15.80 6.50
CA ARG A 222 30.19 -14.38 6.45
C ARG A 222 30.88 -13.52 7.51
N THR A 223 32.12 -13.82 7.80
CA THR A 223 32.91 -13.15 8.83
C THR A 223 33.84 -12.11 8.20
N VAL A 224 33.91 -10.93 8.83
CA VAL A 224 34.89 -9.90 8.51
C VAL A 224 35.98 -9.92 9.59
N ASP A 225 37.22 -10.23 9.21
CA ASP A 225 38.37 -10.21 10.10
C ASP A 225 39.17 -8.92 9.93
N ILE A 226 39.43 -8.23 11.04
CA ILE A 226 40.25 -7.02 11.08
C ILE A 226 41.45 -7.29 11.94
N THR A 227 42.63 -7.26 11.33
CA THR A 227 43.90 -7.51 12.02
C THR A 227 44.74 -6.23 12.08
N SER A 228 45.01 -5.76 13.29
CA SER A 228 45.89 -4.62 13.52
C SER A 228 47.34 -5.03 13.25
N THR A 229 48.10 -4.18 12.58
CA THR A 229 49.54 -4.35 12.26
C THR A 229 50.43 -3.62 13.27
N ARG A 230 50.02 -3.58 14.56
CA ARG A 230 50.90 -3.11 15.62
C ARG A 230 51.94 -4.13 15.96
#